data_76573eadd05333c0f71960d5805e8058
#
_entry.id   76573eadd05333c0f71960d5805e8058
#
_cell.length_a   1.000
_cell.length_b   1.000
_cell.length_c   1.000
_cell.angle_alpha   90.00
_cell.angle_beta   90.00
_cell.angle_gamma   90.00
#
_symmetry.space_group_name_H-M   'P 1'
#
loop_
_entity.id
_entity.type
_entity.pdbx_description
1 polymer ?
#
loop_
_entity_poly.entity_id
_entity_poly.type
_entity_poly.pdbx_seq_one_letter_code
_entity_poly.pdbx_strand_id
1 'polypeptide(L)'
;MNVTPAIDPVEKILATIRRKHTKNEWRVDYNPARERWETYRTPIDWPHGLYGWLWSIGNPISDPAGKEFSGWDYQGGHIYFYDEKLVTAFMLRWS
;
A
#
# COMPACT_ATOMS: atom_id res chain seq x y z
N MET A 1 4.82 9.56 33.88
CA MET A 1 5.12 9.67 32.54
C MET A 1 4.03 10.32 31.78
N ASN A 2 4.38 11.12 30.95
CA ASN A 2 3.42 11.79 30.27
C ASN A 2 2.94 11.10 29.12
N VAL A 3 1.80 11.43 28.74
CA VAL A 3 1.17 10.87 27.61
C VAL A 3 1.83 11.37 26.40
N THR A 4 2.08 10.50 25.49
CA THR A 4 2.65 10.90 24.28
C THR A 4 1.71 11.69 23.47
N PRO A 5 2.19 12.61 22.71
CA PRO A 5 1.36 13.33 21.77
C PRO A 5 0.90 12.41 20.66
N ALA A 6 0.24 12.97 19.70
CA ALA A 6 -0.39 12.20 18.64
C ALA A 6 0.55 11.22 17.96
N ILE A 7 1.84 11.53 17.90
CA ILE A 7 2.79 10.61 17.29
C ILE A 7 3.56 9.92 18.37
N ASP A 8 3.25 8.66 18.56
CA ASP A 8 3.95 7.82 19.51
C ASP A 8 5.27 7.38 18.88
N PRO A 9 6.41 7.58 19.53
CA PRO A 9 7.68 7.08 19.00
C PRO A 9 7.68 5.58 18.74
N VAL A 10 6.97 4.82 19.56
CA VAL A 10 6.87 3.38 19.36
C VAL A 10 6.13 3.09 18.08
N GLU A 11 5.08 3.82 17.77
CA GLU A 11 4.35 3.63 16.53
C GLU A 11 5.20 3.97 15.32
N LYS A 12 6.03 4.98 15.41
CA LYS A 12 6.95 5.29 14.31
C LYS A 12 7.93 4.15 14.08
N ILE A 13 8.44 3.56 15.13
CA ILE A 13 9.34 2.43 15.05
C ILE A 13 8.62 1.23 14.44
N LEU A 14 7.39 0.96 14.87
CA LEU A 14 6.60 -0.14 14.33
C LEU A 14 6.31 0.06 12.86
N ALA A 15 6.00 1.28 12.46
CA ALA A 15 5.76 1.57 11.06
C ALA A 15 7.02 1.31 10.22
N THR A 16 8.18 1.65 10.76
CA THR A 16 9.45 1.38 10.08
C THR A 16 9.72 -0.12 9.97
N ILE A 17 9.42 -0.87 11.02
CA ILE A 17 9.59 -2.31 11.02
C ILE A 17 8.67 -2.97 10.00
N ARG A 18 7.52 -2.37 9.75
CA ARG A 18 6.57 -2.90 8.77
C ARG A 18 6.93 -2.57 7.33
N ARG A 19 8.03 -1.83 7.13
CA ARG A 19 8.49 -1.58 5.78
C ARG A 19 8.95 -2.89 5.15
N LYS A 20 8.52 -3.11 3.92
CA LYS A 20 8.87 -4.31 3.17
C LYS A 20 9.51 -3.93 1.84
N HIS A 21 10.38 -4.81 1.36
CA HIS A 21 11.05 -4.60 0.07
C HIS A 21 10.83 -5.83 -0.80
N THR A 22 10.59 -5.61 -2.08
CA THR A 22 10.49 -6.68 -3.05
C THR A 22 11.77 -6.72 -3.87
N LYS A 23 11.95 -7.81 -4.63
CA LYS A 23 13.11 -7.95 -5.51
C LYS A 23 13.10 -6.96 -6.66
N ASN A 24 11.95 -6.45 -7.05
CA ASN A 24 11.80 -5.53 -8.17
C ASN A 24 11.69 -4.08 -7.72
N GLU A 25 12.42 -3.74 -6.67
CA GLU A 25 12.57 -2.35 -6.22
C GLU A 25 11.31 -1.68 -5.71
N TRP A 26 10.31 -2.47 -5.35
CA TRP A 26 9.16 -1.93 -4.66
C TRP A 26 9.47 -1.77 -3.18
N ARG A 27 9.13 -0.63 -2.61
CA ARG A 27 9.12 -0.43 -1.18
C ARG A 27 7.67 -0.31 -0.75
N VAL A 28 7.26 -1.09 0.21
CA VAL A 28 5.90 -1.09 0.73
C VAL A 28 5.96 -0.70 2.19
N ASP A 29 5.40 0.46 2.52
CA ASP A 29 5.39 0.98 3.87
C ASP A 29 3.99 0.98 4.43
N TYR A 30 3.83 0.55 5.68
CA TYR A 30 2.55 0.69 6.36
C TYR A 30 2.43 2.09 6.94
N ASN A 31 1.32 2.76 6.69
CA ASN A 31 1.03 4.08 7.22
C ASN A 31 -0.06 3.96 8.29
N PRO A 32 0.30 3.98 9.57
CA PRO A 32 -0.70 3.81 10.63
C PRO A 32 -1.67 4.98 10.73
N ALA A 33 -1.27 6.16 10.32
CA ALA A 33 -2.14 7.32 10.37
C ALA A 33 -3.30 7.19 9.38
N ARG A 34 -3.08 6.49 8.28
CA ARG A 34 -4.10 6.27 7.26
C ARG A 34 -4.59 4.84 7.24
N GLU A 35 -4.03 4.01 8.09
CA GLU A 35 -4.39 2.60 8.21
C GLU A 35 -4.34 1.90 6.87
N ARG A 36 -3.27 2.12 6.12
CA ARG A 36 -3.11 1.52 4.80
C ARG A 36 -1.63 1.28 4.50
N TRP A 37 -1.36 0.40 3.53
CA TRP A 37 -0.03 0.16 3.01
C TRP A 37 0.17 1.03 1.78
N GLU A 38 1.32 1.67 1.67
CA GLU A 38 1.66 2.55 0.55
C GLU A 38 2.85 2.01 -0.18
N THR A 39 2.77 1.93 -1.51
CA THR A 39 3.84 1.38 -2.31
C THR A 39 4.62 2.49 -3.00
N TYR A 40 5.91 2.27 -3.12
CA TYR A 40 6.81 3.20 -3.79
C TYR A 40 7.73 2.41 -4.71
N ARG A 41 8.02 2.95 -5.85
CA ARG A 41 8.95 2.33 -6.77
C ARG A 41 9.78 3.39 -7.47
N THR A 42 11.06 3.09 -7.72
CA THR A 42 11.97 3.96 -8.47
C THR A 42 12.68 3.13 -9.51
N PRO A 43 12.53 3.44 -10.80
CA PRO A 43 11.69 4.51 -11.35
C PRO A 43 10.21 4.21 -11.19
N ILE A 44 9.38 5.25 -11.39
CA ILE A 44 7.94 5.15 -11.15
C ILE A 44 7.24 4.58 -12.38
N ASP A 45 7.75 3.51 -12.94
CA ASP A 45 7.12 2.86 -14.07
C ASP A 45 6.52 1.55 -13.61
N TRP A 46 5.23 1.43 -13.73
CA TRP A 46 4.57 0.20 -13.34
C TRP A 46 4.90 -0.92 -14.31
N PRO A 47 5.11 -2.14 -13.83
CA PRO A 47 5.32 -3.27 -14.70
C PRO A 47 4.11 -3.48 -15.63
N HIS A 48 4.40 -3.99 -16.81
CA HIS A 48 3.33 -4.31 -17.76
C HIS A 48 2.36 -5.32 -17.14
N GLY A 49 1.08 -5.03 -17.24
CA GLY A 49 0.04 -5.91 -16.70
C GLY A 49 -0.36 -5.62 -15.26
N LEU A 50 0.38 -4.78 -14.54
CA LEU A 50 0.05 -4.50 -13.15
C LEU A 50 -1.30 -3.81 -13.02
N TYR A 51 -1.57 -2.84 -13.88
CA TYR A 51 -2.82 -2.10 -13.82
C TYR A 51 -4.02 -3.02 -14.05
N GLY A 52 -3.92 -3.90 -15.05
CA GLY A 52 -4.98 -4.88 -15.29
C GLY A 52 -5.17 -5.84 -14.13
N TRP A 53 -4.07 -6.24 -13.50
CA TRP A 53 -4.15 -7.12 -12.34
C TRP A 53 -4.87 -6.43 -11.17
N LEU A 54 -4.58 -5.15 -10.94
CA LEU A 54 -5.25 -4.39 -9.89
C LEU A 54 -6.76 -4.34 -10.13
N TRP A 55 -7.16 -4.02 -11.37
CA TRP A 55 -8.58 -3.96 -11.69
C TRP A 55 -9.26 -5.33 -11.62
N SER A 56 -8.51 -6.41 -11.74
CA SER A 56 -9.08 -7.75 -11.57
C SER A 56 -9.46 -8.05 -10.13
N ILE A 57 -8.88 -7.33 -9.17
CA ILE A 57 -9.23 -7.47 -7.76
C ILE A 57 -10.55 -6.76 -7.45
N GLY A 58 -10.86 -5.74 -8.21
CA GLY A 58 -12.04 -4.91 -8.02
C GLY A 58 -11.72 -3.48 -8.40
N ASN A 59 -12.68 -2.60 -8.35
CA ASN A 59 -12.47 -1.20 -8.70
C ASN A 59 -11.68 -0.50 -7.57
N PRO A 60 -10.87 0.50 -7.90
CA PRO A 60 -10.22 1.27 -6.85
C PRO A 60 -11.25 2.02 -6.01
N ILE A 61 -10.91 2.28 -4.77
CA ILE A 61 -11.81 2.95 -3.84
C ILE A 61 -12.27 4.29 -4.36
N SER A 62 -11.38 5.00 -5.05
CA SER A 62 -11.70 6.33 -5.59
C SER A 62 -12.57 6.29 -6.85
N ASP A 63 -12.81 5.13 -7.42
CA ASP A 63 -13.64 5.02 -8.62
C ASP A 63 -15.11 5.20 -8.23
N PRO A 64 -15.78 6.24 -8.75
CA PRO A 64 -17.17 6.46 -8.40
C PRO A 64 -18.11 5.36 -8.88
N ALA A 65 -17.70 4.55 -9.83
CA ALA A 65 -18.48 3.41 -10.26
C ALA A 65 -18.32 2.21 -9.34
N GLY A 66 -17.33 2.23 -8.46
CA GLY A 66 -17.11 1.16 -7.52
C GLY A 66 -18.20 1.15 -6.46
N LYS A 67 -18.86 0.02 -6.30
CA LYS A 67 -19.96 -0.10 -5.35
C LYS A 67 -19.54 -0.73 -4.04
N GLU A 68 -18.42 -1.44 -4.03
CA GLU A 68 -17.96 -2.13 -2.85
C GLU A 68 -16.50 -1.78 -2.59
N PHE A 69 -16.10 -1.87 -1.34
CA PHE A 69 -14.75 -1.61 -0.95
C PHE A 69 -13.83 -2.68 -1.53
N SER A 70 -12.97 -2.30 -2.46
CA SER A 70 -12.08 -3.24 -3.13
C SER A 70 -10.80 -3.51 -2.36
N GLY A 71 -10.45 -2.64 -1.43
CA GLY A 71 -9.22 -2.80 -0.66
C GLY A 71 -8.00 -2.17 -1.28
N TRP A 72 -8.12 -1.51 -2.42
CA TRP A 72 -6.99 -0.84 -3.04
C TRP A 72 -7.39 0.49 -3.67
N ASP A 73 -6.38 1.33 -3.87
CA ASP A 73 -6.56 2.61 -4.54
C ASP A 73 -5.22 3.01 -5.16
N TYR A 74 -5.19 4.10 -5.92
CA TYR A 74 -3.94 4.61 -6.45
C TYR A 74 -4.02 6.11 -6.62
N GLN A 75 -2.86 6.75 -6.53
CA GLN A 75 -2.76 8.19 -6.72
C GLN A 75 -1.30 8.55 -6.96
N GLY A 76 -1.05 9.35 -7.98
CA GLY A 76 0.29 9.87 -8.23
C GLY A 76 1.35 8.81 -8.45
N GLY A 77 1.00 7.68 -9.05
CA GLY A 77 1.94 6.59 -9.29
C GLY A 77 2.14 5.67 -8.10
N HIS A 78 1.43 5.90 -7.01
CA HIS A 78 1.51 5.04 -5.84
C HIS A 78 0.25 4.20 -5.73
N ILE A 79 0.43 2.94 -5.31
CA ILE A 79 -0.70 2.05 -5.04
C ILE A 79 -0.86 1.97 -3.54
N TYR A 80 -2.11 2.02 -3.09
CA TYR A 80 -2.45 1.92 -1.67
C TYR A 80 -3.28 0.67 -1.45
N PHE A 81 -2.90 -0.12 -0.44
CA PHE A 81 -3.66 -1.31 -0.07
C PHE A 81 -4.17 -1.14 1.35
N TYR A 82 -5.42 -1.44 1.56
CA TYR A 82 -6.06 -1.35 2.87
C TYR A 82 -6.23 -2.72 3.52
N ASP A 83 -5.79 -3.78 2.84
CA ASP A 83 -5.85 -5.14 3.35
C ASP A 83 -4.48 -5.78 3.16
N GLU A 84 -3.92 -6.29 4.24
CA GLU A 84 -2.60 -6.92 4.19
C GLU A 84 -2.57 -8.13 3.25
N LYS A 85 -3.69 -8.79 3.06
CA LYS A 85 -3.76 -9.92 2.13
C LYS A 85 -3.46 -9.48 0.71
N LEU A 86 -3.90 -8.27 0.34
CA LEU A 86 -3.61 -7.72 -0.98
C LEU A 86 -2.13 -7.35 -1.11
N VAL A 87 -1.53 -6.87 -0.03
CA VAL A 87 -0.09 -6.60 -0.02
C VAL A 87 0.69 -7.89 -0.27
N THR A 88 0.30 -8.96 0.40
CA THR A 88 0.96 -10.25 0.23
C THR A 88 0.82 -10.73 -1.21
N ALA A 89 -0.38 -10.65 -1.77
CA ALA A 89 -0.62 -11.05 -3.15
C ALA A 89 0.20 -10.20 -4.13
N PHE A 90 0.26 -8.90 -3.88
CA PHE A 90 1.05 -7.98 -4.69
C PHE A 90 2.53 -8.35 -4.65
N MET A 91 3.06 -8.61 -3.47
CA MET A 91 4.47 -8.95 -3.32
C MET A 91 4.78 -10.29 -3.98
N LEU A 92 3.88 -11.25 -3.89
CA LEU A 92 4.09 -12.55 -4.52
C LEU A 92 4.05 -12.46 -6.04
N ARG A 93 3.21 -11.61 -6.57
CA ARG A 93 3.01 -11.50 -8.01
C ARG A 93 4.04 -10.58 -8.68
N TRP A 94 4.41 -9.49 -8.03
CA TRP A 94 5.18 -8.42 -8.66
C TRP A 94 6.57 -8.21 -8.04
N SER A 95 6.93 -9.05 -7.13
CA SER A 95 8.24 -9.01 -6.51
C SER A 95 9.31 -9.60 -7.42
#